data_1991fb6ff3f9a54460f7206305957847
#
_entry.id   1991fb6ff3f9a54460f7206305957847
#
_cell.length_a   1.000
_cell.length_b   1.000
_cell.length_c   1.000
_cell.angle_alpha   90.00
_cell.angle_beta   90.00
_cell.angle_gamma   90.00
#
_symmetry.space_group_name_H-M   'P 1'
#
loop_
_entity.id
_entity.type
_entity.pdbx_description
1 polymer ?
#
loop_
_entity_poly.entity_id
_entity_poly.type
_entity_poly.pdbx_seq_one_letter_code
_entity_poly.pdbx_strand_id
1 'polypeptide(L)' 'MSENRSLRKINLQKTEVTDKVCSRLGSYLMQPVLSLHDLNLSRNIIGAEGLISLAEALHVNTSIVKLNLAQNMI' A
#
# COMPACT_ATOMS: atom_id res chain seq x y z
N MET A 1 8.44 1.92 -18.82
CA MET A 1 8.93 1.26 -18.61
C MET A 1 8.69 0.27 -17.70
N SER A 2 8.94 -0.68 -17.75
CA SER A 2 8.66 -1.80 -16.97
C SER A 2 9.43 -1.86 -15.74
N GLU A 3 10.04 -0.79 -15.48
CA GLU A 3 10.92 -0.79 -14.37
C GLU A 3 10.27 -0.97 -13.05
N ASN A 4 8.99 -0.78 -12.96
CA ASN A 4 8.30 -0.94 -11.69
C ASN A 4 8.36 -2.37 -11.16
N ARG A 5 8.71 -3.32 -11.99
CA ARG A 5 8.81 -4.68 -11.52
C ARG A 5 9.95 -4.89 -10.55
N SER A 6 10.99 -4.07 -10.62
CA SER A 6 12.11 -4.21 -9.73
C SER A 6 12.01 -3.31 -8.51
N LEU A 7 10.91 -2.59 -8.37
CA LEU A 7 10.72 -1.72 -7.22
C LEU A 7 10.40 -2.56 -6.00
N ARG A 8 11.18 -2.46 -4.96
CA ARG A 8 11.02 -3.26 -3.76
C ARG A 8 10.49 -2.48 -2.57
N LYS A 9 10.71 -1.18 -2.56
CA LYS A 9 10.28 -0.34 -1.46
C LYS A 9 9.55 0.87 -1.98
N ILE A 10 8.44 1.21 -1.36
CA ILE A 10 7.73 2.46 -1.62
C ILE A 10 7.54 3.15 -0.29
N ASN A 11 7.97 4.40 -0.21
CA ASN A 11 7.79 5.20 0.99
C ASN A 11 6.84 6.34 0.67
N LEU A 12 5.62 6.24 1.18
CA LEU A 12 4.61 7.28 1.03
C LEU A 12 4.28 7.92 2.38
N GLN A 13 5.23 7.90 3.29
CA GLN A 13 5.06 8.52 4.60
C GLN A 13 4.74 10.00 4.45
N LYS A 14 3.69 10.45 5.15
CA LYS A 14 3.38 11.87 5.21
C LYS A 14 3.11 12.50 3.84
N THR A 15 2.37 11.80 2.98
CA THR A 15 2.05 12.30 1.65
C THR A 15 0.56 12.51 1.45
N GLU A 16 -0.20 12.60 2.55
CA GLU A 16 -1.64 12.88 2.51
C GLU A 16 -2.45 11.78 1.80
N VAL A 17 -2.04 10.55 1.97
CA VAL A 17 -2.79 9.42 1.43
C VAL A 17 -4.09 9.29 2.21
N THR A 18 -5.21 9.28 1.49
CA THR A 18 -6.55 9.14 2.06
C THR A 18 -7.09 7.74 1.76
N ASP A 19 -8.30 7.46 2.24
CA ASP A 19 -8.96 6.19 1.93
C ASP A 19 -9.12 6.00 0.43
N LYS A 20 -9.42 7.07 -0.29
CA LYS A 20 -9.60 7.00 -1.73
C LYS A 20 -8.31 6.61 -2.44
N VAL A 21 -7.20 7.19 -2.01
CA VAL A 21 -5.89 6.85 -2.57
C VAL A 21 -5.53 5.41 -2.21
N CYS A 22 -5.87 4.98 -1.00
CA CYS A 22 -5.63 3.60 -0.59
C CYS A 22 -6.40 2.61 -1.46
N SER A 23 -7.61 2.96 -1.87
CA SER A 23 -8.39 2.10 -2.73
C SER A 23 -7.69 1.90 -4.08
N ARG A 24 -7.13 2.97 -4.62
CA ARG A 24 -6.40 2.89 -5.88
C ARG A 24 -5.09 2.13 -5.72
N LEU A 25 -4.42 2.35 -4.61
CA LEU A 25 -3.18 1.65 -4.32
C LEU A 25 -3.46 0.16 -4.15
N GLY A 26 -4.58 -0.20 -3.52
CA GLY A 26 -4.98 -1.58 -3.38
C GLY A 26 -5.15 -2.27 -4.73
N SER A 27 -5.76 -1.58 -5.69
CA SER A 27 -5.89 -2.14 -7.04
C SER A 27 -4.53 -2.41 -7.66
N TYR A 28 -3.59 -1.49 -7.47
CA TYR A 28 -2.24 -1.69 -7.97
C TYR A 28 -1.57 -2.89 -7.30
N LEU A 29 -1.75 -3.04 -6.00
CA LEU A 29 -1.11 -4.11 -5.24
C LEU A 29 -1.67 -5.49 -5.55
N MET A 30 -2.82 -5.57 -6.21
CA MET A 30 -3.38 -6.85 -6.59
C MET A 30 -2.73 -7.45 -7.83
N GLN A 31 -1.81 -6.73 -8.46
CA GLN A 31 -1.16 -7.25 -9.67
C GLN A 31 -0.16 -8.35 -9.30
N PRO A 32 -0.23 -9.49 -9.98
CA PRO A 32 0.57 -10.63 -9.57
C PRO A 32 2.06 -10.55 -9.87
N VAL A 33 2.48 -9.60 -10.68
CA VAL A 33 3.88 -9.52 -11.09
C VAL A 33 4.69 -8.53 -10.26
N LEU A 34 4.10 -8.03 -9.18
CA LEU A 34 4.81 -7.06 -8.36
C LEU A 34 5.87 -7.73 -7.51
N SER A 35 6.99 -7.05 -7.34
CA SER A 35 8.04 -7.49 -6.42
C SER A 35 8.19 -6.56 -5.24
N LEU A 36 7.16 -5.79 -4.93
CA LEU A 36 7.20 -4.87 -3.81
C LEU A 36 7.19 -5.64 -2.49
N HIS A 37 8.14 -5.34 -1.63
CA HIS A 37 8.28 -6.03 -0.35
C HIS A 37 8.02 -5.11 0.85
N ASP A 38 8.25 -3.82 0.70
CA ASP A 38 8.20 -2.89 1.82
C ASP A 38 7.36 -1.68 1.42
N LEU A 39 6.28 -1.42 2.15
CA LEU A 39 5.39 -0.31 1.88
C LEU A 39 5.19 0.50 3.15
N ASN A 40 5.58 1.76 3.13
CA ASN A 40 5.44 2.66 4.28
C ASN A 40 4.33 3.67 3.99
N LEU A 41 3.23 3.55 4.70
CA LEU A 41 2.09 4.47 4.61
C LEU A 41 1.85 5.20 5.94
N SER A 42 2.88 5.30 6.75
CA SER A 42 2.73 5.95 8.06
C SER A 42 2.48 7.45 7.91
N ARG A 43 1.87 8.03 8.93
CA ARG A 43 1.61 9.47 9.02
C ARG A 43 0.78 9.99 7.86
N ASN A 44 -0.28 9.28 7.54
CA ASN A 44 -1.22 9.69 6.51
C ASN A 44 -2.61 9.82 7.13
N ILE A 45 -3.63 9.86 6.28
CA ILE A 45 -5.00 10.09 6.73
C ILE A 45 -5.87 8.89 6.37
N ILE A 46 -5.34 7.69 6.59
CA ILE A 46 -6.02 6.46 6.23
C ILE A 46 -6.95 6.05 7.37
N GLY A 47 -8.20 5.84 7.05
CA GLY A 47 -9.19 5.38 8.00
C GLY A 47 -9.57 3.93 7.75
N ALA A 48 -10.72 3.54 8.29
CA ALA A 48 -11.16 2.14 8.23
C ALA A 48 -11.40 1.66 6.80
N GLU A 49 -11.97 2.50 5.96
CA GLU A 49 -12.25 2.08 4.58
C GLU A 49 -10.98 1.85 3.79
N GLY A 50 -9.98 2.71 3.99
CA GLY A 50 -8.71 2.52 3.34
C GLY A 50 -8.01 1.26 3.81
N LEU A 51 -8.12 0.97 5.10
CA LEU A 51 -7.54 -0.23 5.66
C LEU A 51 -8.21 -1.49 5.07
N ILE A 52 -9.53 -1.46 4.89
CA ILE A 52 -10.24 -2.59 4.29
C ILE A 52 -9.75 -2.82 2.86
N SER A 53 -9.58 -1.76 2.08
CA SER A 53 -9.08 -1.88 0.71
C SER A 53 -7.68 -2.48 0.68
N LEU A 54 -6.82 -2.06 1.60
CA LEU A 54 -5.47 -2.61 1.69
C LEU A 54 -5.50 -4.08 2.11
N ALA A 55 -6.37 -4.42 3.06
CA ALA A 55 -6.46 -5.79 3.54
C ALA A 55 -6.88 -6.73 2.40
N GLU A 56 -7.83 -6.30 1.57
CA GLU A 56 -8.25 -7.10 0.44
C GLU A 56 -7.11 -7.30 -0.55
N ALA A 57 -6.35 -6.23 -0.79
CA ALA A 57 -5.21 -6.32 -1.71
C ALA A 57 -4.14 -7.24 -1.16
N LEU A 58 -3.88 -7.17 0.14
CA LEU A 58 -2.86 -7.99 0.77
C LEU A 58 -3.24 -9.46 0.82
N HIS A 59 -4.53 -9.76 0.78
CA HIS A 59 -4.98 -11.13 0.69
C HIS A 59 -4.53 -11.76 -0.63
N VAL A 60 -4.45 -10.97 -1.69
CA VAL A 60 -4.02 -11.43 -3.01
C VAL A 60 -2.52 -11.29 -3.18
N ASN A 61 -1.96 -10.17 -2.72
CA ASN A 61 -0.54 -9.89 -2.87
C ASN A 61 0.26 -10.63 -1.80
N THR A 62 1.16 -11.47 -2.22
CA THR A 62 1.99 -12.25 -1.30
C THR A 62 3.43 -11.75 -1.26
N SER A 63 3.75 -10.68 -1.95
CA SER A 63 5.12 -10.18 -1.99
C SER A 63 5.46 -9.23 -0.86
N ILE A 64 4.47 -8.51 -0.33
CA ILE A 64 4.73 -7.52 0.72
C ILE A 64 4.95 -8.24 2.05
N VAL A 65 6.10 -8.00 2.66
CA VAL A 65 6.44 -8.58 3.95
C VAL A 65 6.57 -7.51 5.04
N LYS A 66 6.54 -6.25 4.67
CA LYS A 66 6.67 -5.16 5.62
C LYS A 66 5.70 -4.05 5.27
N LEU A 67 4.78 -3.73 6.17
CA LEU A 67 3.79 -2.70 5.96
C LEU A 67 3.71 -1.83 7.20
N ASN A 68 3.89 -0.52 7.03
CA ASN A 68 3.84 0.42 8.14
C ASN A 68 2.63 1.33 7.98
N LEU A 69 1.69 1.24 8.90
CA LEU A 69 0.47 2.07 8.91
C LEU A 69 0.39 2.94 10.17
N ALA A 70 1.51 3.16 10.84
CA ALA A 70 1.52 3.92 12.08
C ALA A 70 1.05 5.36 11.88
N GLN A 71 0.40 5.90 12.89
CA GLN A 71 -0.03 7.31 12.89
C GLN A 71 -0.96 7.63 11.72
N ASN A 72 -1.95 6.81 11.55
CA ASN A 72 -3.07 7.06 10.67
C ASN A 72 -4.34 7.20 11.52
N MET A 73 -5.49 7.24 10.90
CA MET A 73 -6.75 7.45 11.59
C MET A 73 -7.50 6.15 11.85
N ILE A 74 -6.77 5.09 11.95
CA ILE A 74 -7.36 3.77 12.16
C ILE A 74 -7.58 3.52 13.65
#